data_e0f6fca7b171e922100262a2867b07ea
#
_entry.id   e0f6fca7b171e922100262a2867b07ea
#
_cell.length_a   1.000
_cell.length_b   1.000
_cell.length_c   1.000
_cell.angle_alpha   90.00
_cell.angle_beta   90.00
_cell.angle_gamma   90.00
#
_symmetry.space_group_name_H-M   'P 1'
#
loop_
_entity.id
_entity.type
_entity.pdbx_description
1 polymer ?
#
loop_
_entity_poly.entity_id
_entity_poly.type
_entity_poly.pdbx_seq_one_letter_code
_entity_poly.pdbx_strand_id
1 'polypeptide(L)'
;MACFADHGYHETSIDEIAAHTGLSKGAIYYHFAGKREILIGLFEVWSEQLIRRWETISRESDPLEAIQRDAEATFASVEDLLPLSRGAVELLSHAARDDQMRGRVASLYAASRNYISALLSDAQRQGLIGEIEPDSVATALMAMFEGLFVMKAMDPEGVDVAAVWKSGVSAVLAGLVATRTKGVTS
;
A
#
# COMPACT_ATOMS: atom_id res chain seq x y z
N MET A 1 7.12 11.81 -8.57
CA MET A 1 5.74 11.25 -8.45
C MET A 1 4.71 12.15 -9.11
N ALA A 2 4.65 13.47 -8.82
CA ALA A 2 3.63 14.37 -9.35
C ALA A 2 3.41 14.29 -10.89
N CYS A 3 4.47 14.35 -11.71
CA CYS A 3 4.31 14.23 -13.17
C CYS A 3 3.60 12.95 -13.61
N PHE A 4 3.90 11.81 -12.98
CA PHE A 4 3.23 10.55 -13.28
C PHE A 4 1.78 10.52 -12.77
N ALA A 5 1.48 11.28 -11.71
CA ALA A 5 0.14 11.43 -11.19
C ALA A 5 -0.75 12.23 -12.14
N ASP A 6 -0.22 13.36 -12.62
CA ASP A 6 -0.98 14.33 -13.39
C ASP A 6 -1.25 13.85 -14.83
N HIS A 7 -0.26 13.20 -15.45
CA HIS A 7 -0.31 12.84 -16.87
C HIS A 7 -0.35 11.33 -17.13
N GLY A 8 -0.14 10.50 -16.10
CA GLY A 8 0.06 9.06 -16.25
C GLY A 8 1.46 8.70 -16.73
N TYR A 9 1.79 7.40 -16.69
CA TYR A 9 3.12 6.92 -17.06
C TYR A 9 3.43 7.13 -18.55
N HIS A 10 2.47 6.88 -19.44
CA HIS A 10 2.71 6.93 -20.88
C HIS A 10 2.98 8.35 -21.36
N GLU A 11 2.16 9.29 -20.96
CA GLU A 11 2.19 10.67 -21.43
C GLU A 11 3.33 11.49 -20.78
N THR A 12 3.81 11.07 -19.60
CA THR A 12 4.93 11.76 -18.92
C THR A 12 6.22 11.60 -19.71
N SER A 13 6.86 12.71 -20.03
CA SER A 13 8.17 12.76 -20.72
C SER A 13 9.31 13.09 -19.75
N ILE A 14 10.55 12.76 -20.14
CA ILE A 14 11.76 13.17 -19.40
C ILE A 14 11.90 14.71 -19.39
N ASP A 15 11.39 15.40 -20.40
CA ASP A 15 11.38 16.86 -20.45
C ASP A 15 10.50 17.47 -19.36
N GLU A 16 9.31 16.93 -19.16
CA GLU A 16 8.39 17.38 -18.12
C GLU A 16 8.96 17.06 -16.72
N ILE A 17 9.57 15.89 -16.54
CA ILE A 17 10.26 15.54 -15.28
C ILE A 17 11.39 16.53 -15.01
N ALA A 18 12.21 16.84 -16.02
CA ALA A 18 13.29 17.81 -15.92
C ALA A 18 12.78 19.22 -15.53
N ALA A 19 11.74 19.68 -16.23
CA ALA A 19 11.11 20.97 -15.95
C ALA A 19 10.52 21.03 -14.52
N HIS A 20 9.85 19.96 -14.07
CA HIS A 20 9.23 19.89 -12.76
C HIS A 20 10.26 19.83 -11.61
N THR A 21 11.36 19.11 -11.83
CA THR A 21 12.41 18.93 -10.79
C THR A 21 13.48 20.02 -10.80
N GLY A 22 13.54 20.86 -11.84
CA GLY A 22 14.61 21.81 -12.04
C GLY A 22 15.96 21.17 -12.44
N LEU A 23 15.99 19.88 -12.73
CA LEU A 23 17.18 19.16 -13.17
C LEU A 23 17.36 19.26 -14.69
N SER A 24 18.61 19.19 -15.15
CA SER A 24 18.88 19.05 -16.57
C SER A 24 18.57 17.62 -17.04
N LYS A 25 18.18 17.43 -18.31
CA LYS A 25 18.04 16.10 -18.91
C LYS A 25 19.31 15.25 -18.74
N GLY A 26 20.49 15.87 -18.87
CA GLY A 26 21.78 15.18 -18.68
C GLY A 26 21.95 14.64 -17.27
N ALA A 27 21.52 15.41 -16.25
CA ALA A 27 21.53 14.95 -14.86
C ALA A 27 20.58 13.77 -14.64
N ILE A 28 19.39 13.79 -15.26
CA ILE A 28 18.45 12.68 -15.17
C ILE A 28 19.02 11.42 -15.84
N TYR A 29 19.52 11.53 -17.05
CA TYR A 29 20.11 10.40 -17.79
C TYR A 29 21.41 9.88 -17.19
N TYR A 30 22.10 10.66 -16.37
CA TYR A 30 23.26 10.21 -15.62
C TYR A 30 22.89 9.16 -14.55
N HIS A 31 21.71 9.32 -13.92
CA HIS A 31 21.25 8.44 -12.85
C HIS A 31 20.27 7.37 -13.28
N PHE A 32 19.50 7.62 -14.32
CA PHE A 32 18.40 6.75 -14.76
C PHE A 32 18.49 6.53 -16.28
N ALA A 33 18.46 5.28 -16.72
CA ALA A 33 18.48 4.94 -18.14
C ALA A 33 17.23 5.42 -18.90
N GLY A 34 16.17 5.81 -18.19
CA GLY A 34 14.95 6.37 -18.75
C GLY A 34 13.81 6.41 -17.75
N LYS A 35 12.63 6.75 -18.23
CA LYS A 35 11.39 6.90 -17.45
C LYS A 35 11.05 5.67 -16.60
N ARG A 36 11.31 4.47 -17.13
CA ARG A 36 11.10 3.20 -16.43
C ARG A 36 11.97 3.10 -15.17
N GLU A 37 13.24 3.45 -15.26
CA GLU A 37 14.17 3.39 -14.11
C GLU A 37 13.82 4.41 -13.04
N ILE A 38 13.33 5.59 -13.45
CA ILE A 38 12.81 6.60 -12.50
C ILE A 38 11.61 6.03 -11.73
N LEU A 39 10.66 5.40 -12.42
CA LEU A 39 9.48 4.82 -11.77
C LEU A 39 9.85 3.70 -10.79
N ILE A 40 10.79 2.84 -11.17
CA ILE A 40 11.33 1.79 -10.29
C ILE A 40 11.96 2.41 -9.05
N GLY A 41 12.82 3.43 -9.21
CA GLY A 41 13.48 4.11 -8.08
C GLY A 41 12.48 4.78 -7.14
N LEU A 42 11.43 5.40 -7.67
CA LEU A 42 10.35 5.98 -6.86
C LEU A 42 9.61 4.92 -6.04
N PHE A 43 9.32 3.78 -6.66
CA PHE A 43 8.69 2.66 -5.98
C PHE A 43 9.58 2.09 -4.86
N GLU A 44 10.89 1.99 -5.09
CA GLU A 44 11.86 1.55 -4.08
C GLU A 44 11.89 2.48 -2.87
N VAL A 45 12.01 3.79 -3.09
CA VAL A 45 12.01 4.79 -2.01
C VAL A 45 10.70 4.73 -1.21
N TRP A 46 9.56 4.62 -1.89
CA TRP A 46 8.27 4.49 -1.23
C TRP A 46 8.17 3.19 -0.40
N SER A 47 8.61 2.06 -0.96
CA SER A 47 8.62 0.77 -0.27
C SER A 47 9.49 0.79 0.99
N GLU A 48 10.67 1.41 0.92
CA GLU A 48 11.54 1.57 2.08
C GLU A 48 10.94 2.44 3.18
N GLN A 49 10.24 3.53 2.81
CA GLN A 49 9.55 4.38 3.78
C GLN A 49 8.42 3.62 4.48
N LEU A 50 7.67 2.81 3.74
CA LEU A 50 6.62 1.96 4.25
C LEU A 50 7.16 0.94 5.26
N ILE A 51 8.23 0.24 4.92
CA ILE A 51 8.87 -0.75 5.80
C ILE A 51 9.38 -0.10 7.10
N ARG A 52 10.05 1.06 7.00
CA ARG A 52 10.51 1.81 8.18
C ARG A 52 9.35 2.23 9.09
N ARG A 53 8.23 2.64 8.52
CA ARG A 53 7.00 2.95 9.27
C ARG A 53 6.50 1.73 10.04
N TRP A 54 6.43 0.57 9.40
CA TRP A 54 6.01 -0.68 10.05
C TRP A 54 6.88 -1.06 11.23
N GLU A 55 8.21 -0.96 11.07
CA GLU A 55 9.15 -1.21 12.16
C GLU A 55 8.93 -0.29 13.37
N THR A 56 8.62 0.99 13.11
CA THR A 56 8.34 1.96 14.17
C THR A 56 7.04 1.63 14.89
N ILE A 57 5.95 1.44 14.15
CA ILE A 57 4.62 1.15 14.71
C ILE A 57 4.66 -0.15 15.54
N SER A 58 5.30 -1.21 15.02
CA SER A 58 5.38 -2.50 15.73
C SER A 58 6.16 -2.46 17.04
N ARG A 59 7.10 -1.52 17.18
CA ARG A 59 7.85 -1.35 18.45
C ARG A 59 7.06 -0.62 19.53
N GLU A 60 6.10 0.21 19.12
CA GLU A 60 5.42 1.17 20.01
C GLU A 60 3.99 0.77 20.36
N SER A 61 3.44 -0.28 19.75
CA SER A 61 2.03 -0.62 19.83
C SER A 61 1.81 -2.11 20.11
N ASP A 62 0.69 -2.44 20.74
CA ASP A 62 0.21 -3.81 20.71
C ASP A 62 -0.21 -4.23 19.27
N PRO A 63 -0.37 -5.55 19.01
CA PRO A 63 -0.60 -6.02 17.64
C PRO A 63 -1.85 -5.44 16.96
N LEU A 64 -2.96 -5.29 17.68
CA LEU A 64 -4.20 -4.75 17.09
C LEU A 64 -4.11 -3.24 16.90
N GLU A 65 -3.52 -2.54 17.87
CA GLU A 65 -3.22 -1.12 17.76
C GLU A 65 -2.26 -0.85 16.61
N ALA A 66 -1.25 -1.70 16.41
CA ALA A 66 -0.31 -1.57 15.30
C ALA A 66 -1.01 -1.67 13.93
N ILE A 67 -1.93 -2.62 13.75
CA ILE A 67 -2.73 -2.73 12.51
C ILE A 67 -3.60 -1.49 12.32
N GLN A 68 -4.23 -0.98 13.38
CA GLN A 68 -5.08 0.20 13.28
C GLN A 68 -4.25 1.46 12.96
N ARG A 69 -3.14 1.68 13.66
CA ARG A 69 -2.23 2.82 13.41
C ARG A 69 -1.62 2.79 12.01
N ASP A 70 -1.25 1.60 11.50
CA ASP A 70 -0.75 1.48 10.14
C ASP A 70 -1.86 1.76 9.12
N ALA A 71 -3.08 1.30 9.35
CA ALA A 71 -4.22 1.62 8.52
C ALA A 71 -4.52 3.13 8.48
N GLU A 72 -4.46 3.81 9.63
CA GLU A 72 -4.64 5.26 9.74
C GLU A 72 -3.51 6.03 9.05
N ALA A 73 -2.24 5.62 9.23
CA ALA A 73 -1.08 6.22 8.59
C ALA A 73 -1.05 6.01 7.08
N THR A 74 -1.43 4.81 6.63
CA THR A 74 -1.62 4.51 5.21
C THR A 74 -2.68 5.43 4.62
N PHE A 75 -3.76 5.65 5.38
CA PHE A 75 -4.83 6.54 5.01
C PHE A 75 -4.40 8.00 4.90
N ALA A 76 -3.70 8.55 5.90
CA ALA A 76 -3.17 9.91 5.83
C ALA A 76 -2.26 10.14 4.60
N SER A 77 -1.55 9.09 4.17
CA SER A 77 -0.74 9.11 2.94
C SER A 77 -1.59 8.99 1.66
N VAL A 78 -2.84 8.49 1.76
CA VAL A 78 -3.72 8.26 0.60
C VAL A 78 -4.18 9.58 -0.02
N GLU A 79 -4.42 10.64 0.75
CA GLU A 79 -4.77 11.94 0.19
C GLU A 79 -3.68 12.46 -0.76
N ASP A 80 -2.41 12.22 -0.43
CA ASP A 80 -1.28 12.51 -1.30
C ASP A 80 -1.16 11.51 -2.48
N LEU A 81 -1.71 10.30 -2.32
CA LEU A 81 -1.67 9.22 -3.29
C LEU A 81 -2.91 9.18 -4.20
N LEU A 82 -4.03 9.80 -3.80
CA LEU A 82 -5.27 9.81 -4.62
C LEU A 82 -5.08 10.39 -6.02
N PRO A 83 -4.31 11.47 -6.23
CA PRO A 83 -3.95 11.92 -7.57
C PRO A 83 -3.20 10.85 -8.35
N LEU A 84 -2.51 9.93 -7.64
CA LEU A 84 -1.75 8.82 -8.20
C LEU A 84 -2.61 7.59 -8.52
N SER A 85 -3.90 7.57 -8.17
CA SER A 85 -4.74 6.37 -8.35
C SER A 85 -4.76 5.85 -9.80
N ARG A 86 -4.85 6.75 -10.77
CA ARG A 86 -4.73 6.39 -12.19
C ARG A 86 -3.34 5.86 -12.52
N GLY A 87 -2.30 6.55 -12.05
CA GLY A 87 -0.90 6.13 -12.22
C GLY A 87 -0.59 4.82 -11.51
N ALA A 88 -1.20 4.53 -10.35
CA ALA A 88 -1.06 3.25 -9.66
C ALA A 88 -1.65 2.09 -10.47
N VAL A 89 -2.83 2.26 -11.08
CA VAL A 89 -3.43 1.26 -11.97
C VAL A 89 -2.55 1.03 -13.21
N GLU A 90 -2.02 2.09 -13.81
CA GLU A 90 -1.07 1.99 -14.92
C GLU A 90 0.22 1.27 -14.48
N LEU A 91 0.77 1.62 -13.31
CA LEU A 91 1.97 0.99 -12.76
C LEU A 91 1.76 -0.53 -12.59
N LEU A 92 0.65 -0.94 -11.99
CA LEU A 92 0.33 -2.36 -11.81
C LEU A 92 0.13 -3.07 -13.15
N SER A 93 -0.53 -2.42 -14.12
CA SER A 93 -0.68 -2.96 -15.47
C SER A 93 0.68 -3.14 -16.19
N HIS A 94 1.62 -2.21 -15.98
CA HIS A 94 2.98 -2.32 -16.49
C HIS A 94 3.77 -3.40 -15.76
N ALA A 95 3.71 -3.41 -14.43
CA ALA A 95 4.38 -4.42 -13.59
C ALA A 95 3.97 -5.84 -13.98
N ALA A 96 2.69 -6.05 -14.29
CA ALA A 96 2.19 -7.35 -14.73
C ALA A 96 2.85 -7.88 -16.04
N ARG A 97 3.42 -6.98 -16.85
CA ARG A 97 4.05 -7.29 -18.16
C ARG A 97 5.57 -7.17 -18.16
N ASP A 98 6.16 -6.70 -17.07
CA ASP A 98 7.60 -6.50 -16.90
C ASP A 98 8.08 -7.35 -15.73
N ASP A 99 8.88 -8.37 -16.00
CA ASP A 99 9.32 -9.33 -14.99
C ASP A 99 10.10 -8.70 -13.84
N GLN A 100 10.91 -7.67 -14.11
CA GLN A 100 11.69 -6.98 -13.08
C GLN A 100 10.77 -6.15 -12.18
N MET A 101 9.86 -5.36 -12.75
CA MET A 101 8.88 -4.59 -11.97
C MET A 101 7.93 -5.51 -11.21
N ARG A 102 7.44 -6.57 -11.84
CA ARG A 102 6.59 -7.58 -11.19
C ARG A 102 7.28 -8.18 -9.97
N GLY A 103 8.56 -8.54 -10.09
CA GLY A 103 9.35 -9.06 -8.97
C GLY A 103 9.43 -8.08 -7.79
N ARG A 104 9.61 -6.78 -8.05
CA ARG A 104 9.67 -5.75 -6.99
C ARG A 104 8.31 -5.53 -6.31
N VAL A 105 7.24 -5.45 -7.10
CA VAL A 105 5.87 -5.34 -6.55
C VAL A 105 5.52 -6.60 -5.75
N ALA A 106 5.83 -7.78 -6.25
CA ALA A 106 5.60 -9.04 -5.54
C ALA A 106 6.40 -9.13 -4.22
N SER A 107 7.62 -8.61 -4.19
CA SER A 107 8.43 -8.55 -2.97
C SER A 107 7.82 -7.61 -1.93
N LEU A 108 7.31 -6.44 -2.34
CA LEU A 108 6.60 -5.55 -1.43
C LEU A 108 5.31 -6.19 -0.91
N TYR A 109 4.52 -6.83 -1.78
CA TYR A 109 3.31 -7.53 -1.36
C TYR A 109 3.61 -8.65 -0.36
N ALA A 110 4.70 -9.39 -0.58
CA ALA A 110 5.15 -10.41 0.38
C ALA A 110 5.54 -9.77 1.72
N ALA A 111 6.28 -8.65 1.72
CA ALA A 111 6.65 -7.93 2.92
C ALA A 111 5.43 -7.40 3.68
N SER A 112 4.46 -6.80 2.97
CA SER A 112 3.20 -6.29 3.55
C SER A 112 2.39 -7.41 4.19
N ARG A 113 2.20 -8.51 3.46
CA ARG A 113 1.48 -9.68 3.97
C ARG A 113 2.16 -10.25 5.22
N ASN A 114 3.47 -10.45 5.18
CA ASN A 114 4.23 -10.98 6.31
C ASN A 114 4.12 -10.06 7.53
N TYR A 115 4.18 -8.75 7.34
CA TYR A 115 4.01 -7.77 8.41
C TYR A 115 2.65 -7.89 9.10
N ILE A 116 1.57 -7.81 8.33
CA ILE A 116 0.19 -7.88 8.85
C ILE A 116 -0.08 -9.27 9.46
N SER A 117 0.35 -10.33 8.80
CA SER A 117 0.19 -11.71 9.26
C SER A 117 0.92 -11.97 10.59
N ALA A 118 2.11 -11.40 10.77
CA ALA A 118 2.85 -11.50 12.04
C ALA A 118 2.08 -10.82 13.19
N LEU A 119 1.55 -9.61 12.97
CA LEU A 119 0.73 -8.91 13.97
C LEU A 119 -0.54 -9.70 14.32
N LEU A 120 -1.24 -10.24 13.33
CA LEU A 120 -2.44 -11.07 13.54
C LEU A 120 -2.10 -12.35 14.31
N SER A 121 -0.98 -13.01 13.98
CA SER A 121 -0.50 -14.19 14.70
C SER A 121 -0.15 -13.87 16.15
N ASP A 122 0.45 -12.71 16.40
CA ASP A 122 0.76 -12.23 17.75
C ASP A 122 -0.52 -11.94 18.55
N ALA A 123 -1.49 -11.28 17.95
CA ALA A 123 -2.79 -11.01 18.56
C ALA A 123 -3.52 -12.31 18.91
N GLN A 124 -3.47 -13.32 18.05
CA GLN A 124 -4.05 -14.64 18.30
C GLN A 124 -3.33 -15.36 19.44
N ARG A 125 -1.99 -15.36 19.47
CA ARG A 125 -1.21 -15.96 20.58
C ARG A 125 -1.48 -15.28 21.92
N GLN A 126 -1.73 -13.99 21.94
CA GLN A 126 -2.10 -13.22 23.13
C GLN A 126 -3.58 -13.40 23.50
N GLY A 127 -4.37 -14.13 22.71
CA GLY A 127 -5.79 -14.33 22.93
C GLY A 127 -6.61 -13.04 22.75
N LEU A 128 -6.12 -12.06 22.01
CA LEU A 128 -6.83 -10.82 21.69
C LEU A 128 -7.92 -11.04 20.62
N ILE A 129 -7.71 -12.01 19.75
CA ILE A 129 -8.63 -12.44 18.68
C ILE A 129 -8.87 -13.95 18.75
N GLY A 130 -9.91 -14.43 18.06
CA GLY A 130 -10.19 -15.84 17.88
C GLY A 130 -9.23 -16.53 16.90
N GLU A 131 -9.46 -17.82 16.66
CA GLU A 131 -8.68 -18.60 15.71
C GLU A 131 -8.96 -18.17 14.27
N ILE A 132 -7.93 -17.90 13.51
CA ILE A 132 -7.97 -17.40 12.12
C ILE A 132 -6.81 -17.99 11.31
N GLU A 133 -6.86 -17.78 10.00
CA GLU A 133 -5.73 -17.94 9.08
C GLU A 133 -5.09 -16.56 8.81
N PRO A 134 -3.98 -16.19 9.48
CA PRO A 134 -3.42 -14.82 9.43
C PRO A 134 -3.06 -14.34 8.03
N ASP A 135 -2.46 -15.21 7.20
CA ASP A 135 -2.08 -14.87 5.81
C ASP A 135 -3.29 -14.56 4.94
N SER A 136 -4.40 -15.27 5.15
CA SER A 136 -5.64 -15.03 4.41
C SER A 136 -6.26 -13.69 4.76
N VAL A 137 -6.30 -13.36 6.07
CA VAL A 137 -6.82 -12.06 6.54
C VAL A 137 -5.92 -10.93 6.08
N ALA A 138 -4.60 -11.07 6.18
CA ALA A 138 -3.63 -10.10 5.68
C ALA A 138 -3.83 -9.84 4.18
N THR A 139 -3.97 -10.91 3.39
CA THR A 139 -4.21 -10.80 1.95
C THR A 139 -5.54 -10.09 1.64
N ALA A 140 -6.60 -10.37 2.40
CA ALA A 140 -7.90 -9.70 2.23
C ALA A 140 -7.82 -8.19 2.52
N LEU A 141 -7.12 -7.78 3.58
CA LEU A 141 -6.89 -6.37 3.88
C LEU A 141 -6.12 -5.65 2.76
N MET A 142 -5.08 -6.28 2.23
CA MET A 142 -4.31 -5.75 1.10
C MET A 142 -5.19 -5.64 -0.15
N ALA A 143 -5.98 -6.67 -0.47
CA ALA A 143 -6.89 -6.66 -1.63
C ALA A 143 -7.97 -5.58 -1.50
N MET A 144 -8.46 -5.32 -0.29
CA MET A 144 -9.39 -4.21 -0.03
C MET A 144 -8.74 -2.87 -0.32
N PHE A 145 -7.50 -2.65 0.14
CA PHE A 145 -6.75 -1.43 -0.13
C PHE A 145 -6.56 -1.21 -1.65
N GLU A 146 -6.00 -2.19 -2.35
CA GLU A 146 -5.79 -2.12 -3.80
C GLU A 146 -7.10 -1.91 -4.57
N GLY A 147 -8.15 -2.61 -4.18
CA GLY A 147 -9.48 -2.48 -4.79
C GLY A 147 -10.05 -1.07 -4.68
N LEU A 148 -9.83 -0.39 -3.55
CA LEU A 148 -10.26 1.00 -3.36
C LEU A 148 -9.58 1.98 -4.32
N PHE A 149 -8.27 1.78 -4.62
CA PHE A 149 -7.58 2.59 -5.63
C PHE A 149 -8.14 2.38 -7.03
N VAL A 150 -8.42 1.14 -7.40
CA VAL A 150 -9.05 0.81 -8.68
C VAL A 150 -10.45 1.44 -8.78
N MET A 151 -11.27 1.30 -7.72
CA MET A 151 -12.59 1.90 -7.67
C MET A 151 -12.53 3.43 -7.77
N LYS A 152 -11.61 4.06 -7.05
CA LYS A 152 -11.42 5.53 -7.11
C LYS A 152 -10.98 6.01 -8.49
N ALA A 153 -10.14 5.23 -9.18
CA ALA A 153 -9.74 5.56 -10.55
C ALA A 153 -10.90 5.48 -11.55
N MET A 154 -11.86 4.56 -11.31
CA MET A 154 -13.01 4.34 -12.19
C MET A 154 -14.20 5.26 -11.84
N ASP A 155 -14.41 5.54 -10.56
CA ASP A 155 -15.49 6.41 -10.04
C ASP A 155 -14.94 7.41 -9.03
N PRO A 156 -14.33 8.51 -9.53
CA PRO A 156 -13.65 9.49 -8.68
C PRO A 156 -14.56 10.18 -7.65
N GLU A 157 -15.83 10.38 -7.96
CA GLU A 157 -16.77 11.09 -7.09
C GLU A 157 -17.56 10.13 -6.18
N GLY A 158 -17.77 8.90 -6.61
CA GLY A 158 -18.60 7.93 -5.88
C GLY A 158 -17.89 7.18 -4.75
N VAL A 159 -16.53 7.25 -4.68
CA VAL A 159 -15.76 6.51 -3.69
C VAL A 159 -15.02 7.44 -2.73
N ASP A 160 -15.45 7.47 -1.49
CA ASP A 160 -14.68 8.02 -0.37
C ASP A 160 -13.74 6.93 0.17
N VAL A 161 -12.54 6.88 -0.40
CA VAL A 161 -11.52 5.87 -0.05
C VAL A 161 -11.23 5.86 1.44
N ALA A 162 -11.24 7.06 2.06
CA ALA A 162 -11.02 7.32 3.46
C ALA A 162 -12.00 6.60 4.35
N ALA A 163 -13.23 6.99 4.19
CA ALA A 163 -14.31 6.46 5.00
C ALA A 163 -14.47 4.95 4.82
N VAL A 164 -14.34 4.47 3.58
CA VAL A 164 -14.48 3.04 3.27
C VAL A 164 -13.33 2.23 3.85
N TRP A 165 -12.08 2.70 3.71
CA TRP A 165 -10.92 2.02 4.28
C TRP A 165 -11.02 1.92 5.80
N LYS A 166 -11.25 3.05 6.49
CA LYS A 166 -11.40 3.10 7.95
C LYS A 166 -12.52 2.18 8.43
N SER A 167 -13.68 2.25 7.80
CA SER A 167 -14.84 1.42 8.17
C SER A 167 -14.57 -0.07 7.92
N GLY A 168 -13.95 -0.40 6.79
CA GLY A 168 -13.61 -1.78 6.42
C GLY A 168 -12.60 -2.41 7.38
N VAL A 169 -11.49 -1.72 7.68
CA VAL A 169 -10.51 -2.22 8.66
C VAL A 169 -11.15 -2.39 10.03
N SER A 170 -11.92 -1.39 10.50
CA SER A 170 -12.61 -1.47 11.79
C SER A 170 -13.58 -2.65 11.85
N ALA A 171 -14.33 -2.91 10.78
CA ALA A 171 -15.26 -4.04 10.71
C ALA A 171 -14.52 -5.39 10.76
N VAL A 172 -13.39 -5.52 10.03
CA VAL A 172 -12.55 -6.73 10.08
C VAL A 172 -12.04 -6.94 11.50
N LEU A 173 -11.41 -5.95 12.11
CA LEU A 173 -10.84 -6.07 13.46
C LEU A 173 -11.93 -6.40 14.50
N ALA A 174 -13.10 -5.74 14.44
CA ALA A 174 -14.22 -6.04 15.33
C ALA A 174 -14.72 -7.49 15.15
N GLY A 175 -14.78 -7.98 13.92
CA GLY A 175 -15.11 -9.38 13.63
C GLY A 175 -14.12 -10.37 14.24
N LEU A 176 -12.82 -10.09 14.14
CA LEU A 176 -11.75 -10.91 14.72
C LEU A 176 -11.81 -10.98 16.25
N VAL A 177 -12.09 -9.85 16.91
CA VAL A 177 -12.28 -9.79 18.37
C VAL A 177 -13.55 -10.56 18.79
N ALA A 178 -14.65 -10.46 18.04
CA ALA A 178 -15.89 -11.16 18.34
C ALA A 178 -15.78 -12.71 18.23
N THR A 179 -14.88 -13.22 17.40
CA THR A 179 -14.64 -14.68 17.27
C THR A 179 -14.03 -15.29 18.54
N ARG A 180 -13.32 -14.49 19.35
CA ARG A 180 -12.77 -14.90 20.64
C ARG A 180 -13.85 -15.39 21.63
N THR A 181 -15.01 -14.71 21.67
CA THR A 181 -16.09 -15.01 22.61
C THR A 181 -16.83 -16.31 22.30
N LYS A 182 -16.80 -16.79 21.06
CA LYS A 182 -17.46 -18.02 20.64
C LYS A 182 -16.66 -19.29 20.92
N GLY A 183 -15.33 -19.19 21.07
CA GLY A 183 -14.43 -20.34 21.36
C GLY A 183 -14.37 -20.73 22.85
N VAL A 184 -14.94 -19.93 23.76
CA VAL A 184 -14.90 -20.17 25.21
C VAL A 184 -16.15 -20.93 25.71
N THR A 185 -17.14 -21.16 24.84
CA THR A 185 -18.44 -21.78 25.19
C THR A 185 -18.65 -23.18 24.58
N SER A 186 -17.57 -23.90 24.26
CA SER A 186 -17.66 -25.29 23.74
C SER A 186 -16.98 -26.26 24.67
#